data_31581dce9fa4185ca9cd80f68571a829
#
_entry.id   31581dce9fa4185ca9cd80f68571a829
#
_cell.length_a   1.000
_cell.length_b   1.000
_cell.length_c   1.000
_cell.angle_alpha   90.00
_cell.angle_beta   90.00
_cell.angle_gamma   90.00
#
_symmetry.space_group_name_H-M   'P 1'
#
loop_
_entity.id
_entity.type
_entity.pdbx_description
1 polymer ?
#
loop_
_entity_poly.entity_id
_entity_poly.type
_entity_poly.pdbx_seq_one_letter_code
_entity_poly.pdbx_strand_id
1 'polypeptide(L)'
;NQQQLEDVGRVLHIPAEKVYGIATFYSLLETQTAPKNTIRVCDGPVCWLCGEHEVRESVEKTFADHPGWQVERTSCLGLCDRAPAGLVNDQLAGPISFEKVGELEKVWRGQPRDYSKPRPGELRVMLANLGSINPDAIESAVAHNVYQGLAAAFAHSPAEVVSEVEACGLTGRGGAGF
;
A
#
# COMPACT_ATOMS: atom_id res chain seq x y z
N ASN A 1 -4.85 24.65 5.46
CA ASN A 1 -4.78 25.98 4.85
C ASN A 1 -3.45 26.65 5.15
N GLN A 2 -3.19 27.85 4.60
CA GLN A 2 -1.90 28.55 4.71
C GLN A 2 -1.48 28.75 6.19
N GLN A 3 -2.39 29.22 7.03
CA GLN A 3 -2.12 29.44 8.46
C GLN A 3 -1.65 28.14 9.15
N GLN A 4 -2.28 27.03 8.86
CA GLN A 4 -1.87 25.72 9.42
C GLN A 4 -0.46 25.31 8.96
N LEU A 5 -0.08 25.58 7.71
CA LEU A 5 1.28 25.31 7.22
C LEU A 5 2.32 26.17 7.93
N GLU A 6 2.01 27.46 8.15
CA GLU A 6 2.85 28.37 8.93
C GLU A 6 2.99 27.92 10.39
N ASP A 7 1.88 27.48 11.01
CA ASP A 7 1.89 26.97 12.39
C ASP A 7 2.73 25.70 12.51
N VAL A 8 2.61 24.76 11.56
CA VAL A 8 3.47 23.56 11.48
C VAL A 8 4.94 23.96 11.33
N GLY A 9 5.25 24.90 10.43
CA GLY A 9 6.60 25.40 10.23
C GLY A 9 7.19 25.99 11.54
N ARG A 10 6.38 26.75 12.28
CA ARG A 10 6.78 27.34 13.56
C ARG A 10 7.08 26.26 14.61
N VAL A 11 6.23 25.26 14.74
CA VAL A 11 6.41 24.15 15.71
C VAL A 11 7.63 23.30 15.38
N LEU A 12 7.86 23.03 14.09
CA LEU A 12 8.98 22.20 13.64
C LEU A 12 10.29 22.99 13.42
N HIS A 13 10.28 24.32 13.62
CA HIS A 13 11.41 25.21 13.35
C HIS A 13 11.96 25.12 11.92
N ILE A 14 11.06 25.01 10.94
CA ILE A 14 11.39 24.99 9.51
C ILE A 14 10.59 26.06 8.76
N PRO A 15 11.12 26.58 7.62
CA PRO A 15 10.41 27.59 6.82
C PRO A 15 9.06 27.06 6.29
N ALA A 16 8.05 27.93 6.24
CA ALA A 16 6.71 27.59 5.75
C ALA A 16 6.73 27.12 4.30
N GLU A 17 7.64 27.63 3.47
CA GLU A 17 7.83 27.19 2.07
C GLU A 17 8.25 25.72 1.98
N LYS A 18 9.08 25.26 2.92
CA LYS A 18 9.48 23.85 2.99
C LYS A 18 8.30 22.97 3.41
N VAL A 19 7.48 23.41 4.37
CA VAL A 19 6.25 22.72 4.77
C VAL A 19 5.29 22.61 3.58
N TYR A 20 5.09 23.72 2.85
CA TYR A 20 4.26 23.77 1.66
C TYR A 20 4.77 22.83 0.58
N GLY A 21 6.08 22.84 0.28
CA GLY A 21 6.70 21.95 -0.70
C GLY A 21 6.50 20.46 -0.36
N ILE A 22 6.59 20.09 0.92
CA ILE A 22 6.32 18.72 1.37
C ILE A 22 4.82 18.40 1.22
N ALA A 23 3.95 19.30 1.67
CA ALA A 23 2.50 19.08 1.60
C ALA A 23 1.98 18.96 0.17
N THR A 24 2.57 19.66 -0.80
CA THR A 24 2.19 19.57 -2.22
C THR A 24 2.81 18.35 -2.92
N PHE A 25 3.90 17.82 -2.41
CA PHE A 25 4.53 16.62 -2.94
C PHE A 25 3.76 15.33 -2.58
N TYR A 26 3.26 15.24 -1.36
CA TYR A 26 2.54 14.05 -0.90
C TYR A 26 1.04 14.19 -1.17
N SER A 27 0.51 13.36 -2.07
CA SER A 27 -0.89 13.40 -2.54
C SER A 27 -1.95 13.17 -1.45
N LEU A 28 -1.55 12.65 -0.29
CA LEU A 28 -2.46 12.46 0.86
C LEU A 28 -2.49 13.67 1.81
N LEU A 29 -1.67 14.69 1.56
CA LEU A 29 -1.65 15.92 2.35
C LEU A 29 -2.40 17.04 1.63
N GLU A 30 -3.31 17.68 2.36
CA GLU A 30 -4.14 18.76 1.83
C GLU A 30 -3.53 20.13 2.15
N THR A 31 -3.40 20.99 1.14
CA THR A 31 -2.97 22.38 1.29
C THR A 31 -4.12 23.37 1.39
N GLN A 32 -5.32 22.92 1.04
CA GLN A 32 -6.56 23.68 1.15
C GLN A 32 -7.51 23.03 2.14
N THR A 33 -8.63 23.68 2.42
CA THR A 33 -9.69 23.05 3.22
C THR A 33 -10.33 21.94 2.39
N ALA A 34 -10.09 20.71 2.79
CA ALA A 34 -10.67 19.56 2.14
C ALA A 34 -12.20 19.53 2.31
N PRO A 35 -12.95 18.96 1.35
CA PRO A 35 -14.35 18.64 1.54
C PRO A 35 -14.51 17.61 2.67
N LYS A 36 -15.75 17.43 3.13
CA LYS A 36 -16.04 16.54 4.26
C LYS A 36 -15.63 15.09 3.99
N ASN A 37 -15.75 14.65 2.72
CA ASN A 37 -15.43 13.30 2.30
C ASN A 37 -14.63 13.31 0.99
N THR A 38 -13.66 12.40 0.87
CA THR A 38 -12.83 12.27 -0.32
C THR A 38 -12.74 10.81 -0.74
N ILE A 39 -12.92 10.57 -2.04
CA ILE A 39 -12.61 9.28 -2.68
C ILE A 39 -11.34 9.47 -3.49
N ARG A 40 -10.27 8.73 -3.14
CA ARG A 40 -9.01 8.71 -3.88
C ARG A 40 -8.90 7.42 -4.65
N VAL A 41 -8.79 7.51 -5.97
CA VAL A 41 -8.63 6.35 -6.85
C VAL A 41 -7.15 6.20 -7.19
N CYS A 42 -6.60 5.01 -6.95
CA CYS A 42 -5.19 4.69 -7.20
C CYS A 42 -4.93 4.59 -8.71
N ASP A 43 -3.96 5.38 -9.22
CA ASP A 43 -3.53 5.37 -10.63
C ASP A 43 -2.25 4.55 -10.89
N GLY A 44 -1.86 3.70 -9.95
CA GLY A 44 -0.70 2.83 -10.09
C GLY A 44 -0.82 1.82 -11.24
N PRO A 45 0.32 1.29 -11.76
CA PRO A 45 0.33 0.46 -12.97
C PRO A 45 -0.58 -0.76 -12.92
N VAL A 46 -0.68 -1.43 -11.76
CA VAL A 46 -1.55 -2.61 -11.61
C VAL A 46 -3.03 -2.20 -11.62
N CYS A 47 -3.39 -1.09 -10.95
CA CYS A 47 -4.75 -0.58 -11.00
C CYS A 47 -5.14 -0.16 -12.42
N TRP A 48 -4.22 0.47 -13.16
CA TRP A 48 -4.42 0.83 -14.55
C TRP A 48 -4.69 -0.41 -15.43
N LEU A 49 -3.87 -1.49 -15.28
CA LEU A 49 -4.08 -2.76 -16.00
C LEU A 49 -5.40 -3.46 -15.60
N CYS A 50 -5.93 -3.19 -14.42
CA CYS A 50 -7.19 -3.74 -13.92
C CYS A 50 -8.40 -2.84 -14.20
N GLY A 51 -8.27 -1.83 -15.07
CA GLY A 51 -9.39 -0.98 -15.48
C GLY A 51 -9.66 0.21 -14.55
N GLU A 52 -8.60 0.78 -13.94
CA GLU A 52 -8.72 1.97 -13.09
C GLU A 52 -9.41 3.12 -13.82
N HIS A 53 -9.05 3.37 -15.08
CA HIS A 53 -9.55 4.51 -15.84
C HIS A 53 -11.08 4.52 -15.89
N GLU A 54 -11.69 3.40 -16.27
CA GLU A 54 -13.14 3.26 -16.37
C GLU A 54 -13.82 3.34 -15.01
N VAL A 55 -13.20 2.73 -13.98
CA VAL A 55 -13.68 2.82 -12.59
C VAL A 55 -13.64 4.25 -12.12
N ARG A 56 -12.54 4.97 -12.35
CA ARG A 56 -12.40 6.38 -11.97
C ARG A 56 -13.42 7.26 -12.65
N GLU A 57 -13.61 7.13 -13.96
CA GLU A 57 -14.67 7.87 -14.68
C GLU A 57 -16.05 7.60 -14.09
N SER A 58 -16.35 6.35 -13.73
CA SER A 58 -17.61 5.99 -13.09
C SER A 58 -17.75 6.64 -11.70
N VAL A 59 -16.69 6.67 -10.91
CA VAL A 59 -16.67 7.34 -9.61
C VAL A 59 -16.85 8.84 -9.77
N GLU A 60 -16.08 9.49 -10.66
CA GLU A 60 -16.19 10.92 -10.95
C GLU A 60 -17.61 11.29 -11.38
N LYS A 61 -18.20 10.52 -12.28
CA LYS A 61 -19.57 10.75 -12.75
C LYS A 61 -20.63 10.55 -11.65
N THR A 62 -20.45 9.56 -10.80
CA THR A 62 -21.40 9.25 -9.72
C THR A 62 -21.36 10.33 -8.63
N PHE A 63 -20.19 10.89 -8.36
CA PHE A 63 -20.00 11.86 -7.28
C PHE A 63 -19.85 13.31 -7.76
N ALA A 64 -19.98 13.60 -9.08
CA ALA A 64 -19.82 14.94 -9.65
C ALA A 64 -20.69 16.01 -8.95
N ASP A 65 -21.95 15.70 -8.68
CA ASP A 65 -22.91 16.60 -8.06
C ASP A 65 -23.26 16.19 -6.61
N HIS A 66 -22.41 15.31 -5.99
CA HIS A 66 -22.71 14.82 -4.65
C HIS A 66 -22.19 15.79 -3.58
N PRO A 67 -23.05 16.46 -2.82
CA PRO A 67 -22.63 17.49 -1.87
C PRO A 67 -21.66 16.96 -0.82
N GLY A 68 -20.52 17.67 -0.66
CA GLY A 68 -19.52 17.35 0.37
C GLY A 68 -18.60 16.17 0.05
N TRP A 69 -18.64 15.66 -1.20
CA TRP A 69 -17.71 14.67 -1.71
C TRP A 69 -16.77 15.26 -2.76
N GLN A 70 -15.57 14.76 -2.79
CA GLN A 70 -14.55 15.05 -3.79
C GLN A 70 -13.93 13.74 -4.28
N VAL A 71 -13.64 13.68 -5.58
CA VAL A 71 -12.94 12.56 -6.19
C VAL A 71 -11.56 13.02 -6.63
N GLU A 72 -10.54 12.28 -6.27
CA GLU A 72 -9.14 12.59 -6.57
C GLU A 72 -8.43 11.35 -7.14
N ARG A 73 -7.41 11.60 -7.96
CA ARG A 73 -6.41 10.59 -8.28
C ARG A 73 -5.34 10.60 -7.21
N THR A 74 -4.81 9.42 -6.91
CA THR A 74 -3.67 9.30 -6.00
C THR A 74 -2.62 8.37 -6.57
N SER A 75 -1.36 8.64 -6.21
CA SER A 75 -0.24 7.75 -6.52
C SER A 75 -0.48 6.35 -5.98
N CYS A 76 0.33 5.38 -6.43
CA CYS A 76 0.20 3.99 -6.05
C CYS A 76 0.09 3.80 -4.52
N LEU A 77 -1.02 3.21 -4.09
CA LEU A 77 -1.33 2.93 -2.69
C LEU A 77 -0.71 1.61 -2.17
N GLY A 78 -0.04 0.85 -3.04
CA GLY A 78 0.47 -0.48 -2.69
C GLY A 78 -0.60 -1.57 -2.55
N LEU A 79 -1.85 -1.29 -2.93
CA LEU A 79 -3.00 -2.20 -2.80
C LEU A 79 -3.22 -3.04 -4.06
N CYS A 80 -2.14 -3.54 -4.68
CA CYS A 80 -2.20 -4.28 -5.94
C CYS A 80 -3.00 -5.58 -5.85
N ASP A 81 -3.11 -6.15 -4.66
CA ASP A 81 -3.92 -7.35 -4.37
C ASP A 81 -5.44 -7.09 -4.45
N ARG A 82 -5.85 -5.85 -4.44
CA ARG A 82 -7.25 -5.41 -4.51
C ARG A 82 -7.50 -4.36 -5.58
N ALA A 83 -6.73 -4.43 -6.67
CA ALA A 83 -6.90 -3.53 -7.81
C ALA A 83 -8.19 -3.83 -8.59
N PRO A 84 -8.91 -2.80 -9.11
CA PRO A 84 -8.69 -1.37 -8.93
C PRO A 84 -8.99 -0.93 -7.50
N ALA A 85 -8.08 -0.16 -6.89
CA ALA A 85 -8.13 0.18 -5.48
C ALA A 85 -8.25 1.70 -5.26
N GLY A 86 -8.68 2.07 -4.07
CA GLY A 86 -8.79 3.45 -3.65
C GLY A 86 -8.86 3.62 -2.15
N LEU A 87 -9.03 4.86 -1.73
CA LEU A 87 -9.35 5.24 -0.36
C LEU A 87 -10.69 5.96 -0.35
N VAL A 88 -11.54 5.63 0.61
CA VAL A 88 -12.73 6.40 0.95
C VAL A 88 -12.45 7.05 2.29
N ASN A 89 -12.15 8.34 2.28
CA ASN A 89 -11.46 9.02 3.37
C ASN A 89 -10.14 8.28 3.64
N ASP A 90 -9.95 7.72 4.84
CA ASP A 90 -8.75 6.96 5.22
C ASP A 90 -8.97 5.43 5.17
N GLN A 91 -10.12 4.97 4.68
CA GLN A 91 -10.44 3.55 4.62
C GLN A 91 -10.10 2.95 3.26
N LEU A 92 -9.37 1.84 3.26
CA LEU A 92 -9.00 1.10 2.05
C LEU A 92 -10.25 0.52 1.37
N ALA A 93 -10.38 0.74 0.06
CA ALA A 93 -11.44 0.16 -0.76
C ALA A 93 -10.87 -0.58 -1.98
N GLY A 94 -11.43 -1.75 -2.27
CA GLY A 94 -11.07 -2.54 -3.46
C GLY A 94 -11.31 -4.04 -3.30
N PRO A 95 -11.42 -4.77 -4.40
CA PRO A 95 -11.51 -4.29 -5.78
C PRO A 95 -12.77 -3.45 -6.01
N ILE A 96 -12.62 -2.28 -6.61
CA ILE A 96 -13.76 -1.40 -6.93
C ILE A 96 -14.33 -1.86 -8.28
N SER A 97 -15.63 -2.22 -8.31
CA SER A 97 -16.34 -2.53 -9.54
C SER A 97 -17.40 -1.46 -9.84
N PHE A 98 -17.80 -1.35 -11.11
CA PHE A 98 -18.79 -0.38 -11.56
C PHE A 98 -20.10 -0.44 -10.77
N GLU A 99 -20.55 -1.67 -10.45
CA GLU A 99 -21.81 -1.90 -9.75
C GLU A 99 -21.75 -1.43 -8.29
N LYS A 100 -20.52 -1.28 -7.73
CA LYS A 100 -20.28 -0.93 -6.33
C LYS A 100 -19.90 0.53 -6.12
N VAL A 101 -19.71 1.31 -7.18
CA VAL A 101 -19.31 2.71 -7.07
C VAL A 101 -20.29 3.51 -6.20
N GLY A 102 -21.59 3.39 -6.39
CA GLY A 102 -22.60 4.08 -5.59
C GLY A 102 -22.69 3.61 -4.12
N GLU A 103 -22.02 2.51 -3.75
CA GLU A 103 -21.98 2.03 -2.37
C GLU A 103 -20.75 2.56 -1.60
N LEU A 104 -19.80 3.24 -2.28
CA LEU A 104 -18.59 3.79 -1.65
C LEU A 104 -18.92 4.85 -0.58
N GLU A 105 -20.00 5.61 -0.75
CA GLU A 105 -20.47 6.58 0.26
C GLU A 105 -20.97 5.91 1.55
N LYS A 106 -21.33 4.62 1.48
CA LYS A 106 -21.81 3.81 2.61
C LYS A 106 -20.65 3.11 3.30
N VAL A 107 -20.83 1.86 3.67
CA VAL A 107 -19.85 1.07 4.42
C VAL A 107 -19.06 0.10 3.55
N TRP A 108 -19.46 -0.08 2.29
CA TRP A 108 -18.81 -1.05 1.41
C TRP A 108 -17.35 -0.64 1.11
N ARG A 109 -16.42 -1.57 1.32
CA ARG A 109 -14.97 -1.37 1.11
C ARG A 109 -14.33 -2.47 0.28
N GLY A 110 -15.11 -3.36 -0.30
CA GLY A 110 -14.65 -4.53 -1.02
C GLY A 110 -14.31 -5.70 -0.09
N GLN A 111 -13.94 -6.80 -0.72
CA GLN A 111 -13.49 -8.01 -0.05
C GLN A 111 -12.12 -8.38 -0.60
N PRO A 112 -11.02 -8.00 0.06
CA PRO A 112 -9.70 -8.40 -0.36
C PRO A 112 -9.54 -9.92 -0.27
N ARG A 113 -8.66 -10.46 -1.11
CA ARG A 113 -8.34 -11.88 -1.08
C ARG A 113 -7.73 -12.26 0.27
N ASP A 114 -8.20 -13.38 0.79
CA ASP A 114 -7.55 -14.03 1.94
C ASP A 114 -6.34 -14.84 1.48
N TYR A 115 -5.15 -14.28 1.62
CA TYR A 115 -3.89 -14.92 1.24
C TYR A 115 -3.45 -16.03 2.20
N SER A 116 -4.09 -16.19 3.36
CA SER A 116 -3.83 -17.32 4.24
C SER A 116 -4.29 -18.64 3.61
N LYS A 117 -5.26 -18.58 2.71
CA LYS A 117 -5.80 -19.75 2.01
C LYS A 117 -5.13 -19.94 0.64
N PRO A 118 -4.54 -21.12 0.36
CA PRO A 118 -3.98 -21.41 -0.95
C PRO A 118 -5.08 -21.51 -2.01
N ARG A 119 -4.73 -21.19 -3.27
CA ARG A 119 -5.58 -21.49 -4.42
C ARG A 119 -5.50 -22.98 -4.76
N PRO A 120 -6.53 -23.56 -5.41
CA PRO A 120 -6.42 -24.89 -5.98
C PRO A 120 -5.20 -24.98 -6.91
N GLY A 121 -4.31 -25.96 -6.66
CA GLY A 121 -3.08 -26.16 -7.43
C GLY A 121 -1.92 -25.19 -7.10
N GLU A 122 -2.07 -24.29 -6.14
CA GLU A 122 -0.99 -23.40 -5.71
C GLU A 122 0.07 -24.18 -4.92
N LEU A 123 1.31 -24.20 -5.42
CA LEU A 123 2.47 -24.68 -4.68
C LEU A 123 3.09 -23.51 -3.90
N ARG A 124 3.02 -23.56 -2.58
CA ARG A 124 3.62 -22.55 -1.70
C ARG A 124 5.00 -22.97 -1.24
N VAL A 125 6.03 -22.32 -1.77
CA VAL A 125 7.41 -22.46 -1.31
C VAL A 125 7.77 -21.29 -0.40
N MET A 126 7.76 -20.06 -0.93
CA MET A 126 8.08 -18.85 -0.15
C MET A 126 7.00 -18.49 0.87
N LEU A 127 5.75 -18.84 0.58
CA LEU A 127 4.59 -18.56 1.43
C LEU A 127 4.13 -19.80 2.24
N ALA A 128 4.99 -20.82 2.39
CA ALA A 128 4.64 -22.07 3.06
C ALA A 128 4.09 -21.87 4.47
N ASN A 129 4.63 -20.89 5.18
CA ASN A 129 4.28 -20.57 6.56
C ASN A 129 3.15 -19.52 6.71
N LEU A 130 2.62 -19.02 5.60
CA LEU A 130 1.57 -17.99 5.65
C LEU A 130 0.30 -18.56 6.29
N GLY A 131 -0.17 -17.88 7.34
CA GLY A 131 -1.32 -18.30 8.14
C GLY A 131 -1.01 -19.31 9.26
N SER A 132 0.21 -19.87 9.31
CA SER A 132 0.64 -20.79 10.39
C SER A 132 1.50 -20.09 11.44
N ILE A 133 2.27 -19.06 11.05
CA ILE A 133 3.10 -18.28 11.95
C ILE A 133 2.29 -17.08 12.47
N ASN A 134 2.32 -16.87 13.79
CA ASN A 134 1.90 -15.60 14.37
C ASN A 134 3.06 -14.59 14.24
N PRO A 135 2.93 -13.52 13.42
CA PRO A 135 4.02 -12.55 13.20
C PRO A 135 4.38 -11.73 14.45
N ASP A 136 3.48 -11.65 15.42
CA ASP A 136 3.68 -10.89 16.66
C ASP A 136 4.37 -11.72 17.77
N ALA A 137 4.70 -13.00 17.50
CA ALA A 137 5.30 -13.91 18.46
C ALA A 137 6.54 -14.61 17.89
N ILE A 138 7.72 -14.28 18.42
CA ILE A 138 8.97 -14.88 17.96
C ILE A 138 9.03 -16.39 18.19
N GLU A 139 8.41 -16.87 19.25
CA GLU A 139 8.32 -18.29 19.58
C GLU A 139 7.59 -19.07 18.49
N SER A 140 6.55 -18.47 17.88
CA SER A 140 5.84 -19.06 16.75
C SER A 140 6.74 -19.17 15.53
N ALA A 141 7.55 -18.17 15.24
CA ALA A 141 8.51 -18.19 14.13
C ALA A 141 9.58 -19.26 14.34
N VAL A 142 10.16 -19.34 15.54
CA VAL A 142 11.17 -20.33 15.90
C VAL A 142 10.62 -21.76 15.81
N ALA A 143 9.37 -21.99 16.29
CA ALA A 143 8.72 -23.29 16.19
C ALA A 143 8.51 -23.76 14.72
N HIS A 144 8.47 -22.82 13.77
CA HIS A 144 8.37 -23.09 12.33
C HIS A 144 9.74 -23.03 11.61
N ASN A 145 10.84 -23.19 12.34
CA ASN A 145 12.20 -23.20 11.79
C ASN A 145 12.64 -21.90 11.10
N VAL A 146 11.99 -20.78 11.39
CA VAL A 146 12.49 -19.46 10.98
C VAL A 146 13.77 -19.15 11.76
N TYR A 147 14.69 -18.39 11.17
CA TYR A 147 15.99 -18.02 11.71
C TYR A 147 17.05 -19.14 11.77
N GLN A 148 16.81 -20.34 11.23
CA GLN A 148 17.87 -21.37 11.12
C GLN A 148 19.07 -20.88 10.30
N GLY A 149 18.82 -20.14 9.19
CA GLY A 149 19.89 -19.52 8.42
C GLY A 149 20.71 -18.50 9.21
N LEU A 150 20.06 -17.75 10.11
CA LEU A 150 20.76 -16.83 11.03
C LEU A 150 21.66 -17.59 12.00
N ALA A 151 21.16 -18.66 12.60
CA ALA A 151 21.94 -19.51 13.50
C ALA A 151 23.14 -20.14 12.77
N ALA A 152 22.97 -20.59 11.54
CA ALA A 152 24.07 -21.09 10.71
C ALA A 152 25.08 -19.98 10.39
N ALA A 153 24.62 -18.77 10.03
CA ALA A 153 25.52 -17.65 9.73
C ALA A 153 26.41 -17.24 10.91
N PHE A 154 25.91 -17.33 12.15
CA PHE A 154 26.73 -17.06 13.35
C PHE A 154 27.85 -18.07 13.58
N ALA A 155 27.83 -19.22 12.94
CA ALA A 155 28.92 -20.19 12.99
C ALA A 155 30.07 -19.87 12.00
N HIS A 156 29.90 -18.86 11.15
CA HIS A 156 30.83 -18.44 10.11
C HIS A 156 31.34 -17.01 10.34
N SER A 157 32.46 -16.68 9.72
CA SER A 157 32.95 -15.31 9.67
C SER A 157 32.09 -14.47 8.71
N PRO A 158 32.02 -13.13 8.87
CA PRO A 158 31.27 -12.28 7.91
C PRO A 158 31.71 -12.44 6.45
N ALA A 159 33.02 -12.69 6.22
CA ALA A 159 33.55 -12.88 4.87
C ALA A 159 33.05 -14.21 4.23
N GLU A 160 32.98 -15.28 5.03
CA GLU A 160 32.42 -16.56 4.55
C GLU A 160 30.93 -16.43 4.21
N VAL A 161 30.15 -15.71 5.01
CA VAL A 161 28.72 -15.46 4.73
C VAL A 161 28.57 -14.65 3.43
N VAL A 162 29.37 -13.62 3.19
CA VAL A 162 29.37 -12.86 1.94
C VAL A 162 29.72 -13.75 0.76
N SER A 163 30.75 -14.57 0.87
CA SER A 163 31.16 -15.50 -0.20
C SER A 163 30.09 -16.52 -0.53
N GLU A 164 29.36 -17.03 0.47
CA GLU A 164 28.24 -17.96 0.27
C GLU A 164 27.08 -17.29 -0.50
N VAL A 165 26.74 -16.03 -0.15
CA VAL A 165 25.71 -15.26 -0.85
C VAL A 165 26.10 -14.97 -2.29
N GLU A 166 27.38 -14.61 -2.54
CA GLU A 166 27.90 -14.43 -3.90
C GLU A 166 27.84 -15.72 -4.71
N ALA A 167 28.29 -16.85 -4.11
CA ALA A 167 28.31 -18.16 -4.77
C ALA A 167 26.92 -18.69 -5.14
N CYS A 168 25.86 -18.33 -4.37
CA CYS A 168 24.49 -18.76 -4.67
C CYS A 168 23.89 -18.06 -5.90
N GLY A 169 24.51 -17.01 -6.43
CA GLY A 169 24.05 -16.28 -7.62
C GLY A 169 22.70 -15.58 -7.44
N LEU A 170 22.27 -15.32 -6.21
CA LEU A 170 21.02 -14.62 -5.93
C LEU A 170 21.11 -13.16 -6.42
N THR A 171 20.17 -12.77 -7.25
CA THR A 171 20.05 -11.40 -7.74
C THR A 171 18.72 -10.78 -7.33
N GLY A 172 18.70 -9.45 -7.19
CA GLY A 172 17.48 -8.70 -6.90
C GLY A 172 16.40 -8.92 -7.96
N ARG A 173 15.15 -9.00 -7.54
CA ARG A 173 13.97 -9.22 -8.39
C ARG A 173 13.08 -7.99 -8.51
N GLY A 174 13.52 -6.83 -8.02
CA GLY A 174 12.81 -5.55 -8.11
C GLY A 174 13.00 -4.80 -9.44
N GLY A 175 13.63 -5.42 -10.45
CA GLY A 175 13.87 -4.87 -11.77
C GLY A 175 15.30 -4.34 -11.99
N ALA A 176 16.01 -3.91 -10.96
CA ALA A 176 17.40 -3.43 -11.07
C ALA A 176 18.45 -4.57 -11.17
N GLY A 177 18.12 -5.78 -10.72
CA GLY A 177 18.96 -6.97 -10.87
C GLY A 177 20.19 -7.02 -9.95
N PHE A 178 20.23 -6.22 -8.89
CA PHE A 178 21.30 -6.25 -7.87
C PHE A 178 21.36 -7.56 -7.14
#